data_5a587ef95eb84ef37c1e4b3b5371cdf0
#
_entry.id   5a587ef95eb84ef37c1e4b3b5371cdf0
#
_cell.length_a   1.000
_cell.length_b   1.000
_cell.length_c   1.000
_cell.angle_alpha   90.00
_cell.angle_beta   90.00
_cell.angle_gamma   90.00
#
_symmetry.space_group_name_H-M   'P 1'
#
loop_
_entity.id
_entity.type
_entity.pdbx_description
1 polymer ?
#
loop_
_entity_poly.entity_id
_entity_poly.type
_entity_poly.pdbx_seq_one_letter_code
_entity_poly.pdbx_strand_id
1 'polypeptide(L)'
;MKVLLLKDSKGNDCGQDPYIRELALHGLQATLVPVLSFEFLSLSSLSEKLSHPEDYGGLILTSPRAVEAVELCLEKKSKTGAWEKSLKENWNAKPVYVVGNATASLVSKIGLDTEGENSGNAEKLAEYICSREPSALPLLFPCGTLKGEILPKMLKDKGIPMESINVYQTVPHPGIRENLGSHYSKQGVPASIAFFSPSGLKFSLKCIQELSGEDMDQIKFIAIGPSTARALAAAGLPVSCTAESPTPQALATAIKKALQLQGRC
;
A
#
# COMPACT_ATOMS: atom_id res chain seq x y z
N MET A 1 17.55 -11.15 20.33
CA MET A 1 18.07 -10.84 18.99
C MET A 1 17.33 -9.66 18.40
N LYS A 2 18.04 -8.80 17.69
CA LYS A 2 17.51 -7.54 17.16
C LYS A 2 17.03 -7.72 15.72
N VAL A 3 15.78 -7.32 15.48
CA VAL A 3 15.10 -7.41 14.19
C VAL A 3 14.76 -6.01 13.70
N LEU A 4 15.07 -5.71 12.47
CA LEU A 4 14.72 -4.46 11.83
C LEU A 4 13.55 -4.68 10.87
N LEU A 5 12.49 -3.90 11.03
CA LEU A 5 11.30 -3.94 10.16
C LEU A 5 11.30 -2.71 9.25
N LEU A 6 11.35 -2.94 7.95
CA LEU A 6 11.35 -1.87 6.94
C LEU A 6 10.01 -1.83 6.23
N LYS A 7 9.15 -0.94 6.68
CA LYS A 7 7.79 -0.77 6.16
C LYS A 7 7.39 0.71 6.21
N ASP A 8 6.18 1.03 5.75
CA ASP A 8 5.60 2.34 5.97
C ASP A 8 5.21 2.54 7.43
N SER A 9 5.27 3.76 7.90
CA SER A 9 4.62 4.12 9.15
C SER A 9 3.13 4.29 8.84
N LYS A 10 2.30 3.37 9.30
CA LYS A 10 0.86 3.66 9.36
C LYS A 10 0.68 4.81 10.33
N GLY A 11 0.07 5.91 9.85
CA GLY A 11 -0.07 7.13 10.62
C GLY A 11 -0.74 6.91 11.98
N ASN A 12 -0.50 7.80 12.87
CA ASN A 12 -1.05 8.16 14.18
C ASN A 12 -2.09 7.25 14.87
N ASP A 13 -2.14 5.96 14.57
CA ASP A 13 -2.89 5.02 15.39
C ASP A 13 -2.18 4.91 16.74
N CYS A 14 -2.88 5.33 17.78
CA CYS A 14 -2.46 5.29 19.16
C CYS A 14 -2.17 3.84 19.60
N GLY A 15 -1.01 3.30 19.22
CA GLY A 15 -0.64 1.95 19.63
C GLY A 15 0.65 1.47 19.01
N GLN A 16 1.24 0.48 19.65
CA GLN A 16 2.41 -0.19 19.15
C GLN A 16 2.07 -0.99 17.89
N ASP A 17 2.95 -0.95 16.88
CA ASP A 17 2.81 -1.73 15.66
C ASP A 17 2.56 -3.21 15.98
N PRO A 18 1.58 -3.87 15.32
CA PRO A 18 1.24 -5.27 15.60
C PRO A 18 2.40 -6.24 15.40
N TYR A 19 3.28 -5.97 14.43
CA TYR A 19 4.47 -6.79 14.17
C TYR A 19 5.49 -6.66 15.31
N ILE A 20 5.72 -5.46 15.81
CA ILE A 20 6.61 -5.24 16.96
C ILE A 20 6.08 -6.00 18.18
N ARG A 21 4.77 -5.89 18.41
CA ARG A 21 4.11 -6.57 19.54
C ARG A 21 4.23 -8.08 19.46
N GLU A 22 3.96 -8.64 18.31
CA GLU A 22 4.05 -10.11 18.10
C GLU A 22 5.48 -10.61 18.26
N LEU A 23 6.47 -9.91 17.68
CA LEU A 23 7.87 -10.29 17.80
C LEU A 23 8.36 -10.24 19.25
N ALA A 24 7.88 -9.27 20.04
CA ALA A 24 8.19 -9.19 21.46
C ALA A 24 7.70 -10.41 22.24
N LEU A 25 6.54 -10.97 21.88
CA LEU A 25 6.02 -12.22 22.49
C LEU A 25 6.95 -13.41 22.25
N HIS A 26 7.76 -13.36 21.19
CA HIS A 26 8.76 -14.39 20.88
C HIS A 26 10.17 -14.06 21.35
N GLY A 27 10.32 -13.05 22.20
CA GLY A 27 11.62 -12.62 22.74
C GLY A 27 12.51 -11.92 21.72
N LEU A 28 11.93 -11.41 20.62
CA LEU A 28 12.64 -10.68 19.58
C LEU A 28 12.45 -9.17 19.76
N GLN A 29 13.55 -8.46 19.80
CA GLN A 29 13.54 -6.99 19.91
C GLN A 29 13.43 -6.37 18.50
N ALA A 30 12.24 -5.97 18.12
CA ALA A 30 11.97 -5.38 16.82
C ALA A 30 11.96 -3.85 16.88
N THR A 31 12.56 -3.23 15.88
CA THR A 31 12.50 -1.79 15.63
C THR A 31 11.97 -1.57 14.22
N LEU A 32 11.01 -0.66 14.07
CA LEU A 32 10.47 -0.25 12.77
C LEU A 32 11.18 1.02 12.32
N VAL A 33 11.71 0.99 11.09
CA VAL A 33 12.22 2.18 10.40
C VAL A 33 11.36 2.38 9.16
N PRO A 34 10.63 3.51 9.05
CA PRO A 34 9.82 3.78 7.87
C PRO A 34 10.72 4.05 6.66
N VAL A 35 10.43 3.36 5.57
CA VAL A 35 11.19 3.46 4.31
C VAL A 35 10.36 3.98 3.15
N LEU A 36 9.04 4.04 3.32
CA LEU A 36 8.10 4.51 2.33
C LEU A 36 7.37 5.75 2.83
N SER A 37 7.06 6.63 1.90
CA SER A 37 6.11 7.72 2.07
C SER A 37 5.22 7.79 0.84
N PHE A 38 4.16 8.57 0.91
CA PHE A 38 3.24 8.76 -0.20
C PHE A 38 3.13 10.25 -0.51
N GLU A 39 3.05 10.54 -1.77
CA GLU A 39 2.87 11.89 -2.29
C GLU A 39 1.61 11.93 -3.13
N PHE A 40 0.73 12.89 -2.86
CA PHE A 40 -0.45 13.10 -3.69
C PHE A 40 -0.11 13.89 -4.95
N LEU A 41 -0.72 13.48 -6.06
CA LEU A 41 -0.49 14.05 -7.38
C LEU A 41 -1.81 14.50 -7.98
N SER A 42 -1.74 15.50 -8.86
CA SER A 42 -2.87 15.88 -9.73
C SER A 42 -4.19 16.17 -8.99
N LEU A 43 -4.12 16.63 -7.75
CA LEU A 43 -5.33 16.90 -6.96
C LEU A 43 -6.23 17.97 -7.58
N SER A 44 -5.65 18.98 -8.23
CA SER A 44 -6.43 20.00 -8.94
C SER A 44 -7.20 19.42 -10.10
N SER A 45 -6.58 18.53 -10.88
CA SER A 45 -7.23 17.82 -11.99
C SER A 45 -8.31 16.87 -11.50
N LEU A 46 -8.04 16.12 -10.41
CA LEU A 46 -9.04 15.26 -9.78
C LEU A 46 -10.23 16.07 -9.26
N SER A 47 -9.97 17.19 -8.61
CA SER A 47 -11.02 18.09 -8.11
C SER A 47 -11.93 18.60 -9.22
N GLU A 48 -11.35 18.97 -10.36
CA GLU A 48 -12.12 19.41 -11.54
C GLU A 48 -12.99 18.27 -12.08
N LYS A 49 -12.43 17.07 -12.25
CA LYS A 49 -13.17 15.89 -12.72
C LYS A 49 -14.31 15.51 -11.78
N LEU A 50 -14.11 15.57 -10.48
CA LEU A 50 -15.16 15.32 -9.49
C LEU A 50 -16.28 16.36 -9.51
N SER A 51 -16.02 17.55 -10.04
CA SER A 51 -17.02 18.61 -10.20
C SER A 51 -17.94 18.38 -11.40
N HIS A 52 -17.62 17.43 -12.28
CA HIS A 52 -18.36 17.14 -13.50
C HIS A 52 -18.82 15.66 -13.55
N PRO A 53 -19.71 15.23 -12.63
CA PRO A 53 -20.20 13.86 -12.61
C PRO A 53 -20.94 13.47 -13.90
N GLU A 54 -21.46 14.44 -14.65
CA GLU A 54 -22.13 14.26 -15.93
C GLU A 54 -21.21 13.66 -17.01
N ASP A 55 -19.91 13.81 -16.88
CA ASP A 55 -18.93 13.29 -17.83
C ASP A 55 -18.57 11.82 -17.58
N TYR A 56 -19.02 11.24 -16.47
CA TYR A 56 -18.61 9.91 -16.03
C TYR A 56 -19.77 8.98 -15.77
N GLY A 57 -19.53 7.69 -16.01
CA GLY A 57 -20.47 6.61 -15.70
C GLY A 57 -20.40 6.07 -14.28
N GLY A 58 -19.38 6.43 -13.53
CA GLY A 58 -19.15 5.99 -12.14
C GLY A 58 -17.71 6.21 -11.71
N LEU A 59 -17.41 5.75 -10.51
CA LEU A 59 -16.08 5.81 -9.89
C LEU A 59 -15.52 4.41 -9.64
N ILE A 60 -14.21 4.26 -9.73
CA ILE A 60 -13.48 3.08 -9.27
C ILE A 60 -12.44 3.52 -8.25
N LEU A 61 -12.50 2.97 -7.04
CA LEU A 61 -11.59 3.27 -5.94
C LEU A 61 -11.08 1.95 -5.35
N THR A 62 -9.86 1.55 -5.69
CA THR A 62 -9.29 0.26 -5.32
C THR A 62 -8.32 0.31 -4.14
N SER A 63 -8.02 1.50 -3.64
CA SER A 63 -7.09 1.67 -2.53
C SER A 63 -7.53 2.76 -1.56
N PRO A 64 -7.20 2.63 -0.26
CA PRO A 64 -7.44 3.69 0.72
C PRO A 64 -6.79 5.04 0.37
N ARG A 65 -5.62 5.03 -0.26
CA ARG A 65 -4.93 6.26 -0.70
C ARG A 65 -5.70 7.03 -1.76
N ALA A 66 -6.32 6.31 -2.70
CA ALA A 66 -7.17 6.94 -3.70
C ALA A 66 -8.38 7.63 -3.03
N VAL A 67 -8.96 7.02 -2.01
CA VAL A 67 -10.05 7.63 -1.22
C VAL A 67 -9.57 8.87 -0.50
N GLU A 68 -8.39 8.85 0.12
CA GLU A 68 -7.80 10.04 0.75
C GLU A 68 -7.62 11.20 -0.24
N ALA A 69 -7.18 10.90 -1.46
CA ALA A 69 -7.05 11.90 -2.51
C ALA A 69 -8.39 12.55 -2.84
N VAL A 70 -9.45 11.74 -2.94
CA VAL A 70 -10.82 12.23 -3.15
C VAL A 70 -11.27 13.08 -1.96
N GLU A 71 -11.06 12.61 -0.73
CA GLU A 71 -11.39 13.36 0.49
C GLU A 71 -10.75 14.76 0.49
N LEU A 72 -9.45 14.84 0.18
CA LEU A 72 -8.73 16.11 0.11
C LEU A 72 -9.33 17.09 -0.91
N CYS A 73 -9.81 16.56 -2.04
CA CYS A 73 -10.53 17.37 -3.03
C CYS A 73 -11.89 17.84 -2.51
N LEU A 74 -12.60 16.96 -1.79
CA LEU A 74 -13.94 17.26 -1.27
C LEU A 74 -13.94 18.20 -0.07
N GLU A 75 -12.91 18.21 0.75
CA GLU A 75 -12.75 19.18 1.85
C GLU A 75 -12.82 20.62 1.36
N LYS A 76 -12.17 20.91 0.24
CA LYS A 76 -12.24 22.23 -0.39
C LYS A 76 -13.64 22.55 -0.90
N LYS A 77 -14.35 21.55 -1.41
CA LYS A 77 -15.72 21.69 -1.93
C LYS A 77 -16.76 21.79 -0.83
N SER A 78 -16.53 21.15 0.32
CA SER A 78 -17.40 21.25 1.50
C SER A 78 -17.40 22.66 2.06
N LYS A 79 -16.28 23.36 2.02
CA LYS A 79 -16.18 24.78 2.44
C LYS A 79 -17.07 25.71 1.59
N THR A 80 -17.29 25.37 0.32
CA THR A 80 -18.19 26.13 -0.57
C THR A 80 -19.61 25.59 -0.59
N GLY A 81 -19.88 24.45 0.09
CA GLY A 81 -21.15 23.75 0.10
C GLY A 81 -21.48 23.01 -1.20
N ALA A 82 -20.58 23.00 -2.18
CA ALA A 82 -20.81 22.38 -3.50
C ALA A 82 -21.04 20.87 -3.40
N TRP A 83 -20.31 20.18 -2.51
CA TRP A 83 -20.47 18.74 -2.31
C TRP A 83 -21.85 18.37 -1.79
N GLU A 84 -22.29 19.01 -0.73
CA GLU A 84 -23.57 18.73 -0.09
C GLU A 84 -24.79 19.18 -0.91
N LYS A 85 -24.61 20.18 -1.79
CA LYS A 85 -25.71 20.72 -2.59
C LYS A 85 -26.18 19.78 -3.73
N SER A 86 -25.22 19.19 -4.46
CA SER A 86 -25.59 18.41 -5.63
C SER A 86 -24.60 17.34 -6.03
N LEU A 87 -23.30 17.55 -5.80
CA LEU A 87 -22.26 16.61 -6.29
C LEU A 87 -22.37 15.24 -5.64
N LYS A 88 -22.65 15.17 -4.34
CA LYS A 88 -22.83 13.92 -3.62
C LYS A 88 -23.97 13.09 -4.19
N GLU A 89 -25.12 13.69 -4.42
CA GLU A 89 -26.29 13.00 -4.99
C GLU A 89 -26.02 12.53 -6.42
N ASN A 90 -25.37 13.37 -7.24
CA ASN A 90 -25.02 13.02 -8.61
C ASN A 90 -24.06 11.84 -8.69
N TRP A 91 -23.07 11.79 -7.80
CA TRP A 91 -22.16 10.63 -7.72
C TRP A 91 -22.85 9.39 -7.15
N ASN A 92 -23.76 9.54 -6.17
CA ASN A 92 -24.54 8.42 -5.64
C ASN A 92 -25.57 7.85 -6.63
N ALA A 93 -25.95 8.60 -7.64
CA ALA A 93 -26.78 8.10 -8.76
C ALA A 93 -26.01 7.16 -9.71
N LYS A 94 -24.71 7.04 -9.52
CA LYS A 94 -23.79 6.24 -10.33
C LYS A 94 -23.11 5.18 -9.47
N PRO A 95 -22.64 4.05 -10.06
CA PRO A 95 -21.90 3.07 -9.31
C PRO A 95 -20.56 3.62 -8.82
N VAL A 96 -20.22 3.29 -7.58
CA VAL A 96 -18.89 3.54 -6.96
C VAL A 96 -18.29 2.17 -6.62
N TYR A 97 -17.42 1.70 -7.49
CA TYR A 97 -16.81 0.39 -7.37
C TYR A 97 -15.60 0.42 -6.46
N VAL A 98 -15.54 -0.48 -5.49
CA VAL A 98 -14.42 -0.57 -4.54
C VAL A 98 -13.94 -2.00 -4.38
N VAL A 99 -12.70 -2.16 -3.93
CA VAL A 99 -12.14 -3.44 -3.50
C VAL A 99 -11.94 -3.41 -1.99
N GLY A 100 -12.57 -4.36 -1.31
CA GLY A 100 -12.41 -4.60 0.12
C GLY A 100 -13.25 -3.69 1.02
N ASN A 101 -13.57 -4.24 2.20
CA ASN A 101 -14.44 -3.56 3.18
C ASN A 101 -13.78 -2.32 3.79
N ALA A 102 -12.47 -2.32 3.94
CA ALA A 102 -11.73 -1.16 4.46
C ALA A 102 -11.87 0.06 3.55
N THR A 103 -11.73 -0.12 2.25
CA THR A 103 -11.93 0.94 1.25
C THR A 103 -13.39 1.39 1.21
N ALA A 104 -14.33 0.44 1.22
CA ALA A 104 -15.77 0.73 1.25
C ALA A 104 -16.14 1.58 2.47
N SER A 105 -15.61 1.26 3.63
CA SER A 105 -15.84 1.99 4.87
C SER A 105 -15.37 3.46 4.77
N LEU A 106 -14.22 3.69 4.17
CA LEU A 106 -13.70 5.05 3.94
C LEU A 106 -14.58 5.84 2.97
N VAL A 107 -15.04 5.21 1.89
CA VAL A 107 -15.94 5.84 0.91
C VAL A 107 -17.28 6.16 1.53
N SER A 108 -17.81 5.29 2.39
CA SER A 108 -19.06 5.54 3.12
C SER A 108 -18.98 6.77 4.03
N LYS A 109 -17.82 7.05 4.60
CA LYS A 109 -17.59 8.24 5.43
C LYS A 109 -17.75 9.57 4.67
N ILE A 110 -17.48 9.56 3.37
CA ILE A 110 -17.69 10.73 2.51
C ILE A 110 -19.10 10.80 1.91
N GLY A 111 -19.96 9.87 2.29
CA GLY A 111 -21.38 9.88 1.94
C GLY A 111 -21.71 9.19 0.61
N LEU A 112 -20.83 8.36 0.09
CA LEU A 112 -21.05 7.58 -1.13
C LEU A 112 -21.36 6.12 -0.82
N ASP A 113 -22.34 5.56 -1.53
CA ASP A 113 -22.67 4.13 -1.48
C ASP A 113 -21.74 3.36 -2.41
N THR A 114 -21.30 2.18 -1.97
CA THR A 114 -20.32 1.38 -2.72
C THR A 114 -20.92 0.08 -3.22
N GLU A 115 -20.29 -0.47 -4.26
CA GLU A 115 -20.53 -1.83 -4.71
C GLU A 115 -19.21 -2.51 -5.12
N GLY A 116 -19.20 -3.84 -5.08
CA GLY A 116 -18.01 -4.63 -5.43
C GLY A 116 -17.02 -4.87 -4.29
N GLU A 117 -17.30 -4.41 -3.08
CA GLU A 117 -16.42 -4.57 -1.91
C GLU A 117 -16.06 -6.01 -1.58
N ASN A 118 -16.94 -6.95 -1.89
CA ASN A 118 -16.73 -8.38 -1.65
C ASN A 118 -15.91 -9.08 -2.74
N SER A 119 -15.50 -8.36 -3.78
CA SER A 119 -14.72 -8.93 -4.89
C SER A 119 -13.34 -9.44 -4.47
N GLY A 120 -12.74 -8.84 -3.44
CA GLY A 120 -11.49 -9.29 -2.84
C GLY A 120 -10.22 -8.86 -3.57
N ASN A 121 -10.26 -8.68 -4.89
CA ASN A 121 -9.13 -8.21 -5.68
C ASN A 121 -9.58 -7.48 -6.96
N ALA A 122 -8.61 -6.89 -7.66
CA ALA A 122 -8.87 -6.10 -8.87
C ALA A 122 -9.45 -6.93 -10.03
N GLU A 123 -9.03 -8.18 -10.18
CA GLU A 123 -9.53 -9.08 -11.23
C GLU A 123 -11.01 -9.37 -11.04
N LYS A 124 -11.41 -9.78 -9.84
CA LYS A 124 -12.81 -10.04 -9.51
C LYS A 124 -13.67 -8.78 -9.55
N LEU A 125 -13.11 -7.63 -9.19
CA LEU A 125 -13.81 -6.36 -9.36
C LEU A 125 -14.05 -6.08 -10.83
N ALA A 126 -13.06 -6.30 -11.70
CA ALA A 126 -13.22 -6.14 -13.14
C ALA A 126 -14.33 -7.07 -13.71
N GLU A 127 -14.37 -8.34 -13.26
CA GLU A 127 -15.44 -9.28 -13.61
C GLU A 127 -16.81 -8.75 -13.17
N TYR A 128 -16.88 -8.24 -11.94
CA TYR A 128 -18.11 -7.64 -11.41
C TYR A 128 -18.58 -6.45 -12.25
N ILE A 129 -17.68 -5.53 -12.59
CA ILE A 129 -18.00 -4.37 -13.43
C ILE A 129 -18.47 -4.82 -14.81
N CYS A 130 -17.81 -5.83 -15.41
CA CYS A 130 -18.18 -6.38 -16.70
C CYS A 130 -19.56 -7.06 -16.70
N SER A 131 -20.03 -7.51 -15.53
CA SER A 131 -21.37 -8.10 -15.38
C SER A 131 -22.49 -7.07 -15.27
N ARG A 132 -22.14 -5.81 -15.03
CA ARG A 132 -23.10 -4.70 -14.94
C ARG A 132 -23.41 -4.16 -16.35
N GLU A 133 -24.52 -3.46 -16.47
CA GLU A 133 -24.86 -2.80 -17.73
C GLU A 133 -23.80 -1.75 -18.07
N PRO A 134 -23.25 -1.79 -19.31
CA PRO A 134 -22.21 -0.86 -19.69
C PRO A 134 -22.74 0.59 -19.76
N SER A 135 -22.00 1.51 -19.18
CA SER A 135 -22.22 2.93 -19.37
C SER A 135 -21.54 3.39 -20.66
N ALA A 136 -22.19 4.29 -21.39
CA ALA A 136 -21.57 4.96 -22.53
C ALA A 136 -20.47 5.94 -22.10
N LEU A 137 -20.53 6.41 -20.84
CA LEU A 137 -19.56 7.33 -20.27
C LEU A 137 -18.44 6.58 -19.56
N PRO A 138 -17.20 7.12 -19.55
CA PRO A 138 -16.08 6.45 -18.91
C PRO A 138 -16.24 6.40 -17.39
N LEU A 139 -15.75 5.33 -16.80
CA LEU A 139 -15.56 5.22 -15.34
C LEU A 139 -14.30 6.00 -14.96
N LEU A 140 -14.41 6.86 -13.97
CA LEU A 140 -13.25 7.60 -13.43
C LEU A 140 -12.51 6.72 -12.43
N PHE A 141 -11.21 6.50 -12.67
CA PHE A 141 -10.36 5.64 -11.86
C PHE A 141 -9.18 6.42 -11.25
N PRO A 142 -9.38 7.08 -10.10
CA PRO A 142 -8.26 7.63 -9.34
C PRO A 142 -7.40 6.50 -8.77
N CYS A 143 -6.10 6.48 -9.09
CA CYS A 143 -5.22 5.37 -8.76
C CYS A 143 -3.79 5.84 -8.46
N GLY A 144 -2.97 4.93 -7.94
CA GLY A 144 -1.54 5.14 -7.77
C GLY A 144 -0.77 4.93 -9.08
N THR A 145 0.45 5.46 -9.14
CA THR A 145 1.34 5.26 -10.30
C THR A 145 1.75 3.80 -10.50
N LEU A 146 1.70 2.99 -9.44
CA LEU A 146 1.99 1.56 -9.44
C LEU A 146 0.73 0.69 -9.50
N LYS A 147 -0.34 1.21 -10.12
CA LYS A 147 -1.55 0.40 -10.31
C LYS A 147 -1.26 -0.86 -11.11
N GLY A 148 -1.97 -1.95 -10.76
CA GLY A 148 -1.93 -3.18 -11.57
C GLY A 148 -2.56 -2.98 -12.95
N GLU A 149 -2.14 -3.77 -13.92
CA GLU A 149 -2.62 -3.72 -15.30
C GLU A 149 -3.90 -4.53 -15.53
N ILE A 150 -4.28 -5.40 -14.59
CA ILE A 150 -5.38 -6.37 -14.77
C ILE A 150 -6.72 -5.65 -14.97
N LEU A 151 -7.08 -4.74 -14.07
CA LEU A 151 -8.37 -4.05 -14.13
C LEU A 151 -8.51 -3.19 -15.40
N PRO A 152 -7.54 -2.32 -15.74
CA PRO A 152 -7.60 -1.55 -16.99
C PRO A 152 -7.69 -2.43 -18.23
N LYS A 153 -6.91 -3.50 -18.29
CA LYS A 153 -6.91 -4.42 -19.44
C LYS A 153 -8.24 -5.14 -19.60
N MET A 154 -8.81 -5.68 -18.53
CA MET A 154 -10.09 -6.40 -18.59
C MET A 154 -11.22 -5.49 -19.01
N LEU A 155 -11.28 -4.25 -18.52
CA LEU A 155 -12.29 -3.28 -18.90
C LEU A 155 -12.15 -2.89 -20.38
N LYS A 156 -10.92 -2.68 -20.84
CA LYS A 156 -10.64 -2.39 -22.24
C LYS A 156 -11.06 -3.54 -23.16
N ASP A 157 -10.74 -4.78 -22.80
CA ASP A 157 -11.08 -5.98 -23.57
C ASP A 157 -12.60 -6.18 -23.69
N LYS A 158 -13.36 -5.71 -22.72
CA LYS A 158 -14.83 -5.74 -22.71
C LYS A 158 -15.48 -4.48 -23.31
N GLY A 159 -14.69 -3.53 -23.79
CA GLY A 159 -15.21 -2.31 -24.38
C GLY A 159 -15.80 -1.32 -23.38
N ILE A 160 -15.47 -1.44 -22.11
CA ILE A 160 -15.92 -0.51 -21.05
C ILE A 160 -14.95 0.67 -21.00
N PRO A 161 -15.38 1.90 -21.29
CA PRO A 161 -14.52 3.06 -21.25
C PRO A 161 -14.11 3.39 -19.81
N MET A 162 -12.84 3.74 -19.63
CA MET A 162 -12.26 4.10 -18.33
C MET A 162 -11.25 5.22 -18.52
N GLU A 163 -11.29 6.19 -17.62
CA GLU A 163 -10.29 7.25 -17.51
C GLU A 163 -9.56 7.11 -16.19
N SER A 164 -8.27 6.75 -16.26
CA SER A 164 -7.42 6.69 -15.07
C SER A 164 -6.71 8.02 -14.84
N ILE A 165 -6.57 8.40 -13.58
CA ILE A 165 -5.79 9.55 -13.14
C ILE A 165 -4.88 9.15 -11.99
N ASN A 166 -3.59 9.40 -12.13
CA ASN A 166 -2.63 9.13 -11.07
C ASN A 166 -2.72 10.22 -9.99
N VAL A 167 -3.17 9.84 -8.80
CA VAL A 167 -3.44 10.76 -7.69
C VAL A 167 -2.50 10.61 -6.51
N TYR A 168 -1.68 9.55 -6.51
CA TYR A 168 -0.60 9.38 -5.54
C TYR A 168 0.53 8.55 -6.11
N GLN A 169 1.70 8.68 -5.49
CA GLN A 169 2.86 7.83 -5.76
C GLN A 169 3.57 7.46 -4.48
N THR A 170 4.20 6.28 -4.48
CA THR A 170 5.08 5.84 -3.41
C THR A 170 6.46 6.46 -3.64
N VAL A 171 6.99 7.13 -2.61
CA VAL A 171 8.30 7.78 -2.63
C VAL A 171 9.15 7.28 -1.47
N PRO A 172 10.49 7.44 -1.53
CA PRO A 172 11.33 7.14 -0.37
C PRO A 172 10.94 8.03 0.82
N HIS A 173 10.91 7.42 2.01
CA HIS A 173 10.73 8.21 3.22
C HIS A 173 11.93 9.19 3.37
N PRO A 174 11.71 10.48 3.64
CA PRO A 174 12.80 11.47 3.67
C PRO A 174 13.84 11.20 4.75
N GLY A 175 13.48 10.47 5.80
CA GLY A 175 14.37 10.17 6.94
C GLY A 175 15.07 8.81 6.87
N ILE A 176 15.04 8.08 5.76
CA ILE A 176 15.61 6.72 5.69
C ILE A 176 17.08 6.68 6.14
N ARG A 177 17.93 7.51 5.55
CA ARG A 177 19.37 7.51 5.82
C ARG A 177 19.67 7.86 7.27
N GLU A 178 19.01 8.87 7.79
CA GLU A 178 19.20 9.33 9.18
C GLU A 178 18.69 8.28 10.18
N ASN A 179 17.50 7.73 9.96
CA ASN A 179 16.89 6.78 10.85
C ASN A 179 17.61 5.43 10.86
N LEU A 180 18.04 4.94 9.70
CA LEU A 180 18.87 3.73 9.61
C LEU A 180 20.25 3.97 10.24
N GLY A 181 20.91 5.09 9.95
CA GLY A 181 22.19 5.44 10.55
C GLY A 181 22.11 5.50 12.07
N SER A 182 21.08 6.13 12.62
CA SER A 182 20.83 6.19 14.07
C SER A 182 20.60 4.80 14.67
N HIS A 183 19.82 3.95 13.99
CA HIS A 183 19.57 2.57 14.45
C HIS A 183 20.88 1.77 14.52
N TYR A 184 21.68 1.76 13.45
CA TYR A 184 22.96 1.05 13.42
C TYR A 184 23.95 1.59 14.45
N SER A 185 23.98 2.89 14.65
CA SER A 185 24.85 3.54 15.64
C SER A 185 24.50 3.14 17.07
N LYS A 186 23.20 3.04 17.39
CA LYS A 186 22.73 2.75 18.74
C LYS A 186 22.63 1.25 19.04
N GLN A 187 22.32 0.43 18.06
CA GLN A 187 21.99 -0.98 18.25
C GLN A 187 22.89 -1.94 17.48
N GLY A 188 23.76 -1.43 16.62
CA GLY A 188 24.64 -2.25 15.79
C GLY A 188 23.91 -2.89 14.61
N VAL A 189 24.57 -3.85 13.97
CA VAL A 189 24.04 -4.60 12.84
C VAL A 189 22.91 -5.52 13.32
N PRO A 190 21.72 -5.48 12.71
CA PRO A 190 20.61 -6.34 13.12
C PRO A 190 20.88 -7.82 12.77
N ALA A 191 20.33 -8.74 13.56
CA ALA A 191 20.39 -10.16 13.28
C ALA A 191 19.53 -10.52 12.05
N SER A 192 18.42 -9.82 11.85
CA SER A 192 17.56 -9.98 10.68
C SER A 192 16.92 -8.67 10.27
N ILE A 193 16.61 -8.57 8.98
CA ILE A 193 15.85 -7.46 8.39
C ILE A 193 14.66 -8.05 7.64
N ALA A 194 13.46 -7.57 7.96
CA ALA A 194 12.24 -7.93 7.27
C ALA A 194 11.81 -6.83 6.31
N PHE A 195 11.62 -7.19 5.05
CA PHE A 195 11.12 -6.30 4.00
C PHE A 195 9.65 -6.57 3.74
N PHE A 196 8.86 -5.49 3.66
CA PHE A 196 7.41 -5.53 3.49
C PHE A 196 6.95 -5.20 2.07
N SER A 197 7.87 -4.75 1.21
CA SER A 197 7.55 -4.44 -0.18
C SER A 197 8.81 -4.38 -1.04
N PRO A 198 8.68 -4.60 -2.37
CA PRO A 198 9.78 -4.36 -3.30
C PRO A 198 10.26 -2.90 -3.30
N SER A 199 9.35 -1.94 -3.13
CA SER A 199 9.71 -0.51 -3.05
C SER A 199 10.54 -0.19 -1.81
N GLY A 200 10.18 -0.76 -0.66
CA GLY A 200 10.94 -0.58 0.59
C GLY A 200 12.37 -1.10 0.46
N LEU A 201 12.56 -2.24 -0.20
CA LEU A 201 13.88 -2.76 -0.53
C LEU A 201 14.66 -1.79 -1.43
N LYS A 202 14.06 -1.37 -2.53
CA LYS A 202 14.68 -0.47 -3.50
C LYS A 202 15.18 0.83 -2.85
N PHE A 203 14.39 1.41 -1.96
CA PHE A 203 14.71 2.68 -1.33
C PHE A 203 15.73 2.60 -0.19
N SER A 204 15.87 1.42 0.42
CA SER A 204 16.73 1.24 1.61
C SER A 204 18.00 0.44 1.37
N LEU A 205 18.08 -0.35 0.30
CA LEU A 205 19.16 -1.33 0.08
C LEU A 205 20.55 -0.70 0.10
N LYS A 206 20.74 0.39 -0.63
CA LYS A 206 22.06 1.07 -0.71
C LYS A 206 22.53 1.53 0.67
N CYS A 207 21.61 2.11 1.46
CA CYS A 207 21.91 2.56 2.80
C CYS A 207 22.28 1.39 3.73
N ILE A 208 21.53 0.28 3.63
CA ILE A 208 21.81 -0.94 4.40
C ILE A 208 23.20 -1.50 4.04
N GLN A 209 23.53 -1.56 2.77
CA GLN A 209 24.85 -2.04 2.28
C GLN A 209 25.98 -1.16 2.83
N GLU A 210 25.83 0.15 2.76
CA GLU A 210 26.83 1.10 3.27
C GLU A 210 27.03 0.96 4.80
N LEU A 211 25.93 0.81 5.55
CA LEU A 211 25.97 0.70 7.01
C LEU A 211 26.44 -0.66 7.52
N SER A 212 26.13 -1.72 6.81
CA SER A 212 26.47 -3.10 7.21
C SER A 212 27.87 -3.51 6.79
N GLY A 213 28.38 -2.96 5.67
CA GLY A 213 29.71 -3.28 5.18
C GLY A 213 29.96 -4.79 5.05
N GLU A 214 31.02 -5.26 5.68
CA GLU A 214 31.41 -6.69 5.68
C GLU A 214 30.44 -7.57 6.48
N ASP A 215 29.67 -6.99 7.40
CA ASP A 215 28.70 -7.73 8.22
C ASP A 215 27.39 -8.04 7.47
N MET A 216 27.25 -7.61 6.21
CA MET A 216 26.06 -7.87 5.39
C MET A 216 25.70 -9.35 5.32
N ASP A 217 26.69 -10.24 5.25
CA ASP A 217 26.49 -11.68 5.16
C ASP A 217 25.97 -12.33 6.44
N GLN A 218 26.04 -11.62 7.56
CA GLN A 218 25.54 -12.07 8.85
C GLN A 218 24.04 -11.80 9.03
N ILE A 219 23.49 -10.93 8.22
CA ILE A 219 22.07 -10.52 8.32
C ILE A 219 21.18 -11.55 7.62
N LYS A 220 20.13 -12.00 8.31
CA LYS A 220 19.09 -12.84 7.71
C LYS A 220 18.00 -11.96 7.12
N PHE A 221 17.79 -12.07 5.80
CA PHE A 221 16.79 -11.30 5.07
C PHE A 221 15.49 -12.09 4.97
N ILE A 222 14.41 -11.48 5.44
CA ILE A 222 13.07 -12.07 5.46
C ILE A 222 12.13 -11.25 4.57
N ALA A 223 11.34 -11.93 3.74
CA ALA A 223 10.31 -11.31 2.92
C ALA A 223 8.92 -11.56 3.51
N ILE A 224 8.08 -10.52 3.48
CA ILE A 224 6.67 -10.64 3.90
C ILE A 224 5.84 -11.50 2.96
N GLY A 225 6.25 -11.66 1.72
CA GLY A 225 5.54 -12.41 0.72
C GLY A 225 6.36 -12.65 -0.56
N PRO A 226 5.76 -13.36 -1.55
CA PRO A 226 6.48 -13.81 -2.75
C PRO A 226 7.05 -12.68 -3.62
N SER A 227 6.33 -11.57 -3.79
CA SER A 227 6.80 -10.46 -4.61
C SER A 227 8.04 -9.79 -4.02
N THR A 228 8.07 -9.63 -2.70
CA THR A 228 9.23 -9.10 -1.97
C THR A 228 10.40 -10.09 -2.00
N ALA A 229 10.12 -11.39 -1.87
CA ALA A 229 11.16 -12.44 -2.00
C ALA A 229 11.82 -12.42 -3.38
N ARG A 230 11.04 -12.27 -4.44
CA ARG A 230 11.59 -12.13 -5.81
C ARG A 230 12.45 -10.88 -5.96
N ALA A 231 12.03 -9.77 -5.36
CA ALA A 231 12.80 -8.52 -5.39
C ALA A 231 14.14 -8.67 -4.66
N LEU A 232 14.17 -9.33 -3.50
CA LEU A 232 15.40 -9.65 -2.77
C LEU A 232 16.37 -10.50 -3.63
N ALA A 233 15.86 -11.58 -4.22
CA ALA A 233 16.64 -12.45 -5.08
C ALA A 233 17.19 -11.70 -6.30
N ALA A 234 16.38 -10.86 -6.94
CA ALA A 234 16.79 -10.03 -8.07
C ALA A 234 17.87 -9.00 -7.69
N ALA A 235 17.90 -8.56 -6.44
CA ALA A 235 18.93 -7.68 -5.90
C ALA A 235 20.21 -8.43 -5.47
N GLY A 236 20.25 -9.73 -5.64
CA GLY A 236 21.39 -10.57 -5.26
C GLY A 236 21.49 -10.90 -3.77
N LEU A 237 20.41 -10.70 -3.03
CA LEU A 237 20.36 -10.99 -1.59
C LEU A 237 19.79 -12.39 -1.33
N PRO A 238 20.38 -13.15 -0.39
CA PRO A 238 19.84 -14.45 -0.01
C PRO A 238 18.55 -14.27 0.80
N VAL A 239 17.46 -14.88 0.35
CA VAL A 239 16.20 -14.89 1.10
C VAL A 239 16.25 -16.02 2.12
N SER A 240 16.40 -15.68 3.39
CA SER A 240 16.50 -16.68 4.47
C SER A 240 15.17 -17.36 4.74
N CYS A 241 14.07 -16.61 4.67
CA CYS A 241 12.71 -17.14 4.76
C CYS A 241 11.71 -16.14 4.19
N THR A 242 10.56 -16.67 3.76
CA THR A 242 9.40 -15.87 3.34
C THR A 242 8.24 -16.21 4.26
N ALA A 243 7.52 -15.21 4.76
CA ALA A 243 6.31 -15.44 5.54
C ALA A 243 5.23 -16.09 4.69
N GLU A 244 4.49 -17.02 5.25
CA GLU A 244 3.39 -17.73 4.56
C GLU A 244 2.21 -16.83 4.24
N SER A 245 2.02 -15.78 5.05
CA SER A 245 1.00 -14.76 4.88
C SER A 245 1.48 -13.43 5.44
N PRO A 246 0.91 -12.29 5.01
CA PRO A 246 1.31 -10.96 5.50
C PRO A 246 0.68 -10.66 6.88
N THR A 247 0.95 -11.52 7.84
CA THR A 247 0.44 -11.40 9.22
C THR A 247 1.60 -11.34 10.21
N PRO A 248 1.41 -10.70 11.37
CA PRO A 248 2.43 -10.68 12.43
C PRO A 248 2.90 -12.06 12.85
N GLN A 249 1.99 -13.02 13.00
CA GLN A 249 2.28 -14.38 13.42
C GLN A 249 3.12 -15.13 12.39
N ALA A 250 2.77 -15.04 11.11
CA ALA A 250 3.51 -15.68 10.03
C ALA A 250 4.92 -15.08 9.88
N LEU A 251 5.05 -13.76 10.02
CA LEU A 251 6.37 -13.11 9.99
C LEU A 251 7.24 -13.54 11.18
N ALA A 252 6.68 -13.58 12.37
CA ALA A 252 7.40 -14.05 13.57
C ALA A 252 7.92 -15.48 13.40
N THR A 253 7.10 -16.37 12.85
CA THR A 253 7.48 -17.75 12.52
C THR A 253 8.64 -17.80 11.52
N ALA A 254 8.57 -17.00 10.45
CA ALA A 254 9.61 -16.92 9.43
C ALA A 254 10.95 -16.41 10.02
N ILE A 255 10.91 -15.38 10.84
CA ILE A 255 12.11 -14.82 11.48
C ILE A 255 12.75 -15.84 12.44
N LYS A 256 11.95 -16.47 13.28
CA LYS A 256 12.43 -17.53 14.19
C LYS A 256 13.10 -18.66 13.43
N LYS A 257 12.48 -19.14 12.37
CA LYS A 257 13.03 -20.19 11.50
C LYS A 257 14.38 -19.77 10.90
N ALA A 258 14.50 -18.55 10.40
CA ALA A 258 15.73 -18.04 9.83
C ALA A 258 16.85 -17.92 10.88
N LEU A 259 16.53 -17.47 12.09
CA LEU A 259 17.50 -17.27 13.18
C LEU A 259 17.92 -18.59 13.86
N GLN A 260 17.06 -19.60 13.90
CA GLN A 260 17.36 -20.91 14.48
C GLN A 260 18.38 -21.70 13.64
N LEU A 261 18.48 -21.45 12.34
CA LEU A 261 19.48 -22.07 11.47
C LEU A 261 20.91 -21.60 11.77
N GLN A 262 21.11 -20.54 12.55
CA GLN A 262 22.43 -20.07 13.03
C GLN A 262 22.99 -20.87 14.19
N GLY A 263 22.19 -21.69 14.87
CA GLY A 263 22.60 -22.46 16.05
C GLY A 263 23.04 -23.89 15.76
N ARG A 264 23.20 -24.28 14.51
CA ARG A 264 23.62 -25.63 14.09
C ARG A 264 24.85 -25.56 13.20
N CYS A 265 25.97 -25.17 13.78
CA CYS A 265 27.32 -25.47 13.29
C CYS A 265 28.07 -26.14 14.41
#